data_b01a95d8288467e3a2115b363f794c9a
#
_entry.id   b01a95d8288467e3a2115b363f794c9a
#
_cell.length_a   1.000
_cell.length_b   1.000
_cell.length_c   1.000
_cell.angle_alpha   90.00
_cell.angle_beta   90.00
_cell.angle_gamma   90.00
#
_symmetry.space_group_name_H-M   'P 1'
#
loop_
_entity.id
_entity.type
_entity.pdbx_description
1 polymer ?
#
loop_
_entity_poly.entity_id
_entity_poly.type
_entity_poly.pdbx_seq_one_letter_code
_entity_poly.pdbx_strand_id
1 'polypeptide(L)'
;MKIIKLEMVDEYLYHLDCSIFPLTKEKTLVCTELYNDDELAELSQHTTVIDIGIDDTLNGIANSVRLGNTILCASNISEMTRADENFEAEKAKINTLEKICFNEGLEPVFFNLSEYMKSGAMLSCMMMHLNYVDYNKSLL
;
A
#
# COMPACT_ATOMS: atom_id res chain seq x y z
N MET A 1 -6.31 -2.76 -24.17
CA MET A 1 -6.13 -2.58 -22.71
C MET A 1 -7.46 -2.87 -22.05
N LYS A 2 -7.51 -3.76 -21.06
CA LYS A 2 -8.72 -4.00 -20.26
C LYS A 2 -8.72 -3.03 -19.07
N ILE A 3 -9.87 -2.44 -18.78
CA ILE A 3 -10.06 -1.54 -17.63
C ILE A 3 -10.98 -2.25 -16.65
N ILE A 4 -10.54 -2.42 -15.42
CA ILE A 4 -11.34 -2.90 -14.30
C ILE A 4 -11.85 -1.65 -13.56
N LYS A 5 -13.15 -1.60 -13.34
CA LYS A 5 -13.78 -0.51 -12.59
C LYS A 5 -14.02 -1.00 -11.17
N LEU A 6 -13.62 -0.20 -10.20
CA LEU A 6 -13.85 -0.42 -8.78
C LEU A 6 -14.58 0.81 -8.22
N GLU A 7 -15.57 0.59 -7.38
CA GLU A 7 -16.34 1.66 -6.75
C GLU A 7 -15.69 2.04 -5.42
N MET A 8 -15.34 3.31 -5.27
CA MET A 8 -14.78 3.84 -4.03
C MET A 8 -15.92 4.33 -3.15
N VAL A 9 -16.18 3.62 -2.05
CA VAL A 9 -17.32 3.87 -1.17
C VAL A 9 -16.96 4.55 0.15
N ASP A 10 -15.68 4.62 0.48
CA ASP A 10 -15.19 5.22 1.72
C ASP A 10 -14.85 6.70 1.52
N GLU A 11 -15.25 7.55 2.48
CA GLU A 11 -15.05 8.99 2.40
C GLU A 11 -13.59 9.42 2.67
N TYR A 12 -12.78 8.60 3.32
CA TYR A 12 -11.37 8.87 3.63
C TYR A 12 -10.43 8.16 2.65
N LEU A 13 -10.84 7.01 2.13
CA LEU A 13 -10.05 6.18 1.21
C LEU A 13 -10.56 6.33 -0.23
N TYR A 14 -10.80 7.57 -0.65
CA TYR A 14 -11.44 7.90 -1.93
C TYR A 14 -10.51 7.84 -3.15
N HIS A 15 -9.20 7.62 -2.96
CA HIS A 15 -8.25 7.37 -4.03
C HIS A 15 -7.83 5.90 -4.07
N LEU A 16 -7.69 5.34 -5.25
CA LEU A 16 -7.38 3.92 -5.45
C LEU A 16 -6.07 3.50 -4.77
N ASP A 17 -5.07 4.37 -4.78
CA ASP A 17 -3.76 4.14 -4.14
C ASP A 17 -3.80 4.16 -2.60
N CYS A 18 -4.94 4.50 -2.01
CA CYS A 18 -5.15 4.35 -0.57
C CYS A 18 -5.46 2.90 -0.18
N SER A 19 -6.08 2.12 -1.07
CA SER A 19 -6.62 0.80 -0.77
C SER A 19 -6.06 -0.34 -1.62
N ILE A 20 -5.33 -0.01 -2.69
CA ILE A 20 -4.73 -0.99 -3.61
C ILE A 20 -3.28 -0.61 -3.89
N PHE A 21 -2.39 -1.60 -3.76
CA PHE A 21 -0.97 -1.44 -4.10
C PHE A 21 -0.46 -2.65 -4.91
N PRO A 22 -0.08 -2.47 -6.19
CA PRO A 22 0.55 -3.51 -6.99
C PRO A 22 1.94 -3.85 -6.40
N LEU A 23 2.01 -4.95 -5.64
CA LEU A 23 3.23 -5.37 -4.93
C LEU A 23 4.25 -5.98 -5.88
N THR A 24 3.79 -6.89 -6.74
CA THR A 24 4.59 -7.54 -7.78
C THR A 24 3.81 -7.55 -9.10
N LYS A 25 4.40 -8.11 -10.15
CA LYS A 25 3.69 -8.28 -11.43
C LYS A 25 2.44 -9.17 -11.30
N GLU A 26 2.43 -10.06 -10.32
CA GLU A 26 1.43 -11.11 -10.17
C GLU A 26 0.58 -10.94 -8.90
N LYS A 27 0.99 -10.05 -7.99
CA LYS A 27 0.38 -9.89 -6.67
C LYS A 27 0.09 -8.44 -6.35
N THR A 28 -1.08 -8.21 -5.79
CA THR A 28 -1.57 -6.88 -5.41
C THR A 28 -2.08 -6.90 -3.97
N LEU A 29 -1.65 -5.95 -3.16
CA LEU A 29 -2.27 -5.70 -1.86
C LEU A 29 -3.60 -4.99 -2.08
N VAL A 30 -4.63 -5.46 -1.43
CA VAL A 30 -6.00 -4.93 -1.56
C VAL A 30 -6.67 -4.94 -0.19
N CYS A 31 -7.27 -3.85 0.20
CA CYS A 31 -8.21 -3.86 1.32
C CYS A 31 -9.54 -4.44 0.84
N THR A 32 -9.73 -5.74 1.02
CA THR A 32 -10.88 -6.44 0.45
C THR A 32 -12.20 -6.01 1.07
N GLU A 33 -12.19 -5.49 2.30
CA GLU A 33 -13.37 -4.96 2.99
C GLU A 33 -14.04 -3.76 2.28
N LEU A 34 -13.30 -3.09 1.39
CA LEU A 34 -13.80 -1.92 0.65
C LEU A 34 -14.48 -2.25 -0.68
N TYR A 35 -14.46 -3.51 -1.11
CA TYR A 35 -14.93 -3.93 -2.43
C TYR A 35 -15.94 -5.06 -2.31
N ASN A 36 -16.88 -5.11 -3.25
CA ASN A 36 -17.83 -6.20 -3.32
C ASN A 36 -17.24 -7.47 -3.97
N ASP A 37 -17.93 -8.60 -3.81
CA ASP A 37 -17.47 -9.90 -4.30
C ASP A 37 -17.24 -9.94 -5.83
N ASP A 38 -18.08 -9.25 -6.61
CA ASP A 38 -17.96 -9.21 -8.07
C ASP A 38 -16.69 -8.45 -8.50
N GLU A 39 -16.38 -7.34 -7.84
CA GLU A 39 -15.18 -6.56 -8.08
C GLU A 39 -13.90 -7.35 -7.71
N LEU A 40 -13.92 -8.02 -6.54
CA LEU A 40 -12.81 -8.86 -6.10
C LEU A 40 -12.63 -10.08 -7.02
N ALA A 41 -13.71 -10.68 -7.48
CA ALA A 41 -13.67 -11.80 -8.45
C ALA A 41 -13.08 -11.35 -9.80
N GLU A 42 -13.46 -10.16 -10.29
CA GLU A 42 -12.89 -9.59 -11.51
C GLU A 42 -11.40 -9.27 -11.34
N LEU A 43 -11.02 -8.63 -10.23
CA LEU A 43 -9.63 -8.31 -9.94
C LEU A 43 -8.76 -9.57 -9.83
N SER A 44 -9.27 -10.62 -9.18
CA SER A 44 -8.57 -11.89 -8.97
C SER A 44 -8.30 -12.69 -10.26
N GLN A 45 -8.97 -12.36 -11.36
CA GLN A 45 -8.64 -12.92 -12.68
C GLN A 45 -7.32 -12.37 -13.25
N HIS A 46 -6.82 -11.27 -12.71
CA HIS A 46 -5.66 -10.54 -13.24
C HIS A 46 -4.47 -10.48 -12.29
N THR A 47 -4.69 -10.69 -11.01
CA THR A 47 -3.66 -10.65 -9.97
C THR A 47 -4.01 -11.56 -8.81
N THR A 48 -3.01 -12.03 -8.10
CA THR A 48 -3.24 -12.67 -6.80
C THR A 48 -3.45 -11.57 -5.76
N VAL A 49 -4.64 -11.52 -5.20
CA VAL A 49 -4.99 -10.57 -4.14
C VAL A 49 -4.36 -11.02 -2.82
N ILE A 50 -3.64 -10.12 -2.19
CA ILE A 50 -3.18 -10.24 -0.80
C ILE A 50 -3.99 -9.25 0.00
N ASP A 51 -4.83 -9.76 0.89
CA ASP A 51 -5.69 -8.94 1.72
C ASP A 51 -4.89 -8.17 2.77
N ILE A 52 -5.23 -6.89 2.92
CA ILE A 52 -4.75 -6.01 3.98
C ILE A 52 -5.95 -5.45 4.74
N GLY A 53 -5.93 -5.55 6.05
CA GLY A 53 -7.04 -5.09 6.88
C GLY A 53 -7.29 -3.58 6.77
N ILE A 54 -8.52 -3.18 7.10
CA ILE A 54 -8.93 -1.77 7.02
C ILE A 54 -8.09 -0.86 7.93
N ASP A 55 -7.67 -1.32 9.10
CA ASP A 55 -6.84 -0.54 10.03
C ASP A 55 -5.46 -0.23 9.44
N ASP A 56 -4.78 -1.21 8.83
CA ASP A 56 -3.50 -1.02 8.16
C ASP A 56 -3.66 -0.10 6.93
N THR A 57 -4.79 -0.21 6.24
CA THR A 57 -5.14 0.61 5.07
C THR A 57 -5.34 2.08 5.47
N LEU A 58 -6.09 2.36 6.52
CA LEU A 58 -6.26 3.71 7.08
C LEU A 58 -4.93 4.31 7.55
N ASN A 59 -3.98 3.49 7.97
CA ASN A 59 -2.61 3.91 8.31
C ASN A 59 -1.67 3.98 7.08
N GLY A 60 -2.18 3.78 5.85
CA GLY A 60 -1.50 4.07 4.60
C GLY A 60 -0.56 2.97 4.10
N ILE A 61 -0.78 1.70 4.46
CA ILE A 61 0.04 0.57 3.97
C ILE A 61 0.01 0.45 2.45
N ALA A 62 -1.16 0.67 1.81
CA ALA A 62 -1.30 0.62 0.37
C ALA A 62 -0.67 1.83 -0.34
N ASN A 63 -0.56 2.98 0.34
CA ASN A 63 0.08 4.18 -0.21
C ASN A 63 1.61 4.07 -0.20
N SER A 64 2.10 2.96 -0.70
CA SER A 64 3.52 2.60 -0.80
C SER A 64 4.04 2.73 -2.23
N VAL A 65 5.35 2.70 -2.39
CA VAL A 65 6.01 2.72 -3.71
C VAL A 65 7.04 1.61 -3.78
N ARG A 66 7.04 0.86 -4.86
CA ARG A 66 8.06 -0.15 -5.13
C ARG A 66 9.19 0.43 -5.97
N LEU A 67 10.42 0.19 -5.52
CA LEU A 67 11.63 0.51 -6.26
C LEU A 67 12.55 -0.73 -6.31
N GLY A 68 12.52 -1.46 -7.39
CA GLY A 68 13.24 -2.73 -7.51
C GLY A 68 12.72 -3.77 -6.50
N ASN A 69 13.58 -4.22 -5.59
CA ASN A 69 13.21 -5.13 -4.50
C ASN A 69 12.80 -4.43 -3.21
N THR A 70 12.80 -3.11 -3.21
CA THR A 70 12.47 -2.31 -2.01
C THR A 70 11.05 -1.78 -2.10
N ILE A 71 10.33 -1.88 -0.99
CA ILE A 71 9.03 -1.24 -0.79
C ILE A 71 9.23 -0.05 0.14
N LEU A 72 8.97 1.13 -0.38
CA LEU A 72 9.01 2.38 0.36
C LEU A 72 7.64 2.67 0.96
N CYS A 73 7.56 2.89 2.26
CA CYS A 73 6.31 3.19 2.95
C CYS A 73 6.51 4.32 3.96
N ALA A 74 5.52 5.19 4.09
CA ALA A 74 5.54 6.24 5.09
C ALA A 74 5.34 5.67 6.49
N SER A 75 6.14 6.13 7.46
CA SER A 75 5.96 5.83 8.88
C SER A 75 6.58 6.93 9.74
N ASN A 76 5.89 7.31 10.79
CA ASN A 76 6.37 8.28 11.78
C ASN A 76 6.72 7.61 13.12
N ILE A 77 6.83 6.29 13.18
CA ILE A 77 7.06 5.51 14.42
C ILE A 77 8.29 5.97 15.19
N SER A 78 9.33 6.47 14.49
CA SER A 78 10.56 6.96 15.12
C SER A 78 10.37 8.22 15.95
N GLU A 79 9.29 8.96 15.72
CA GLU A 79 8.93 10.18 16.46
C GLU A 79 7.81 9.93 17.48
N MET A 80 7.25 8.73 17.52
CA MET A 80 6.17 8.35 18.42
C MET A 80 6.70 7.76 19.72
N THR A 81 5.92 7.94 20.76
CA THR A 81 6.08 7.25 22.05
C THR A 81 4.98 6.22 22.22
N ARG A 82 5.17 5.27 23.13
CA ARG A 82 4.13 4.27 23.44
C ARG A 82 2.84 4.85 24.03
N ALA A 83 2.86 6.10 24.44
CA ALA A 83 1.70 6.82 24.96
C ALA A 83 0.88 7.48 23.86
N ASP A 84 1.40 7.56 22.64
CA ASP A 84 0.67 8.13 21.51
C ASP A 84 -0.46 7.20 21.07
N GLU A 85 -1.64 7.78 20.85
CA GLU A 85 -2.88 7.06 20.55
C GLU A 85 -2.73 6.09 19.35
N ASN A 86 -1.98 6.50 18.34
CA ASN A 86 -1.81 5.74 17.10
C ASN A 86 -0.55 4.85 17.09
N PHE A 87 0.21 4.76 18.17
CA PHE A 87 1.47 4.01 18.20
C PHE A 87 1.30 2.53 17.86
N GLU A 88 0.32 1.86 18.46
CA GLU A 88 0.09 0.43 18.22
C GLU A 88 -0.44 0.16 16.81
N ALA A 89 -1.27 1.05 16.26
CA ALA A 89 -1.75 0.96 14.88
C ALA A 89 -0.61 1.13 13.88
N GLU A 90 0.26 2.13 14.10
CA GLU A 90 1.44 2.35 13.24
C GLU A 90 2.41 1.16 13.29
N LYS A 91 2.63 0.60 14.48
CA LYS A 91 3.44 -0.60 14.67
C LYS A 91 2.83 -1.85 14.01
N ALA A 92 1.51 -2.01 14.08
CA ALA A 92 0.80 -3.10 13.42
C ALA A 92 0.99 -3.04 11.91
N LYS A 93 0.79 -1.89 11.29
CA LYS A 93 1.04 -1.65 9.86
C LYS A 93 2.47 -2.04 9.45
N ILE A 94 3.49 -1.61 10.23
CA ILE A 94 4.89 -1.96 9.97
C ILE A 94 5.07 -3.48 9.96
N ASN A 95 4.60 -4.17 11.01
CA ASN A 95 4.71 -5.61 11.14
C ASN A 95 4.01 -6.34 9.98
N THR A 96 2.84 -5.85 9.55
CA THR A 96 2.11 -6.41 8.40
C THR A 96 2.93 -6.29 7.13
N LEU A 97 3.46 -5.10 6.84
CA LEU A 97 4.26 -4.89 5.62
C LEU A 97 5.58 -5.67 5.65
N GLU A 98 6.27 -5.73 6.79
CA GLU A 98 7.49 -6.53 6.96
C GLU A 98 7.22 -8.02 6.70
N LYS A 99 6.13 -8.56 7.23
CA LYS A 99 5.72 -9.95 7.01
C LYS A 99 5.41 -10.23 5.54
N ILE A 100 4.69 -9.33 4.87
CA ILE A 100 4.37 -9.44 3.44
C ILE A 100 5.68 -9.40 2.63
N CYS A 101 6.53 -8.42 2.87
CA CYS A 101 7.80 -8.26 2.18
C CYS A 101 8.71 -9.48 2.38
N PHE A 102 8.81 -10.01 3.60
CA PHE A 102 9.58 -11.22 3.89
C PHE A 102 9.13 -12.42 3.06
N ASN A 103 7.81 -12.64 2.96
CA ASN A 103 7.25 -13.74 2.19
C ASN A 103 7.49 -13.60 0.68
N GLU A 104 7.65 -12.38 0.19
CA GLU A 104 7.84 -12.07 -1.23
C GLU A 104 9.32 -11.82 -1.61
N GLY A 105 10.23 -11.92 -0.66
CA GLY A 105 11.66 -11.64 -0.89
C GLY A 105 11.93 -10.16 -1.19
N LEU A 106 11.10 -9.27 -0.62
CA LEU A 106 11.20 -7.82 -0.74
C LEU A 106 11.73 -7.21 0.56
N GLU A 107 12.24 -5.99 0.48
CA GLU A 107 12.79 -5.25 1.60
C GLU A 107 11.94 -3.99 1.88
N PRO A 108 11.26 -3.88 3.03
CA PRO A 108 10.53 -2.67 3.38
C PRO A 108 11.48 -1.61 3.93
N VAL A 109 11.29 -0.37 3.53
CA VAL A 109 11.98 0.81 4.05
C VAL A 109 10.95 1.85 4.46
N PHE A 110 11.04 2.29 5.71
CA PHE A 110 10.13 3.25 6.30
C PHE A 110 10.81 4.59 6.50
N PHE A 111 10.07 5.67 6.24
CA PHE A 111 10.56 7.03 6.45
C PHE A 111 9.42 7.99 6.79
N ASN A 112 9.76 9.03 7.49
CA ASN A 112 8.80 9.99 8.00
C ASN A 112 8.34 10.95 6.92
N LEU A 113 7.02 11.01 6.70
CA LEU A 113 6.32 11.95 5.84
C LEU A 113 5.27 12.78 6.60
N SER A 114 5.37 12.88 7.94
CA SER A 114 4.36 13.52 8.79
C SER A 114 4.00 14.94 8.35
N GLU A 115 4.97 15.71 7.84
CA GLU A 115 4.71 17.06 7.34
C GLU A 115 3.82 17.07 6.08
N TYR A 116 4.01 16.10 5.18
CA TYR A 116 3.16 15.96 3.99
C TYR A 116 1.78 15.42 4.33
N MET A 117 1.71 14.51 5.30
CA MET A 117 0.45 13.94 5.79
C MET A 117 -0.49 15.00 6.38
N LYS A 118 0.03 16.09 6.93
CA LYS A 118 -0.78 17.24 7.38
C LYS A 118 -1.62 17.88 6.28
N SER A 119 -1.20 17.73 5.03
CA SER A 119 -1.96 18.19 3.84
C SER A 119 -2.63 17.04 3.09
N GLY A 120 -2.75 15.87 3.70
CA GLY A 120 -3.43 14.70 3.11
C GLY A 120 -2.60 13.94 2.08
N ALA A 121 -1.30 14.24 1.93
CA ALA A 121 -0.44 13.54 0.98
C ALA A 121 0.37 12.44 1.67
N MET A 122 0.40 11.27 1.05
CA MET A 122 1.31 10.17 1.37
C MET A 122 2.24 9.89 0.18
N LEU A 123 3.02 8.82 0.25
CA LEU A 123 4.11 8.60 -0.69
C LEU A 123 3.66 8.41 -2.14
N SER A 124 2.71 7.50 -2.40
CA SER A 124 2.28 7.22 -3.77
C SER A 124 1.57 8.42 -4.40
N CYS A 125 0.84 9.20 -3.60
CA CYS A 125 0.19 10.44 -4.03
C CYS A 125 1.18 11.47 -4.59
N MET A 126 2.44 11.43 -4.19
CA MET A 126 3.50 12.36 -4.61
C MET A 126 4.37 11.80 -5.75
N MET A 127 4.13 10.57 -6.18
CA MET A 127 4.97 9.87 -7.15
C MET A 127 4.22 9.62 -8.46
N MET A 128 4.92 9.75 -9.56
CA MET A 128 4.42 9.38 -10.88
C MET A 128 5.36 8.36 -11.52
N HIS A 129 4.83 7.20 -11.86
CA HIS A 129 5.60 6.16 -12.57
C HIS A 129 5.63 6.46 -14.07
N LEU A 130 6.81 6.77 -14.59
CA LEU A 130 6.98 7.08 -16.02
C LEU A 130 7.14 5.82 -16.89
N ASN A 131 7.71 4.74 -16.34
CA ASN A 131 8.03 3.50 -17.06
C ASN A 131 7.54 2.27 -16.30
N TYR A 132 6.23 2.10 -16.22
CA TYR A 132 5.63 0.97 -15.51
C TYR A 132 6.06 -0.41 -16.04
N VAL A 133 6.49 -0.48 -17.30
CA VAL A 133 6.95 -1.71 -17.96
C VAL A 133 8.28 -2.21 -17.42
N ASP A 134 9.11 -1.34 -16.85
CA ASP A 134 10.45 -1.66 -16.36
C ASP A 134 10.50 -2.07 -14.86
N TYR A 135 9.36 -2.19 -14.21
CA TYR A 135 9.25 -2.65 -12.82
C TYR A 135 9.92 -4.01 -12.54
N ASN A 136 10.13 -4.81 -13.60
CA ASN A 136 10.68 -6.16 -13.50
C ASN A 136 12.06 -6.31 -14.12
N LYS A 137 12.62 -5.27 -14.66
CA LYS A 137 14.05 -5.31 -14.97
C LYS A 137 14.75 -4.98 -13.66
N SER A 138 15.24 -6.02 -12.97
CA SER A 138 16.24 -5.86 -11.94
C SER A 138 17.18 -4.76 -12.37
N LEU A 139 17.32 -3.74 -11.55
CA LEU A 139 18.49 -2.89 -11.64
C LEU A 139 19.69 -3.80 -11.38
N LEU A 140 20.24 -4.32 -12.46
CA LEU A 140 21.58 -4.91 -12.50
C LEU A 140 22.59 -3.81 -12.31
#